data_2236da0b447e482a0705ef0789feeb4f
#
_entry.id   2236da0b447e482a0705ef0789feeb4f
#
_cell.length_a   1.000
_cell.length_b   1.000
_cell.length_c   1.000
_cell.angle_alpha   90.00
_cell.angle_beta   90.00
_cell.angle_gamma   90.00
#
_symmetry.space_group_name_H-M   'P 1'
#
loop_
_entity.id
_entity.type
_entity.pdbx_description
1 polymer ?
#
loop_
_entity_poly.entity_id
_entity_poly.type
_entity_poly.pdbx_seq_one_letter_code
_entity_poly.pdbx_strand_id
1 'polypeptide(L)'
;MKTLLLACLPLLAATQGHARPVSCSLDVAGRAVFAGGDCDFSAHGRDGSFQLTAPRGDYFVQVNMDAPGVAKGYWNGWGRGSHAHDDLGTLTRDRADPACWSNDAARVCAR
;
A
#
# COMPACT_ATOMS: atom_id res chain seq x y z
N MET A 1 -25.06 -29.02 33.33
CA MET A 1 -24.85 -28.60 33.01
C MET A 1 -24.19 -27.93 32.35
N LYS A 2 -23.78 -27.67 32.10
CA LYS A 2 -23.34 -27.12 31.63
C LYS A 2 -22.74 -26.49 30.91
N THR A 3 -22.36 -26.31 30.64
CA THR A 3 -21.88 -25.82 30.09
C THR A 3 -21.21 -25.18 29.35
N LEU A 4 -20.90 -24.95 29.16
CA LEU A 4 -20.38 -24.44 28.55
C LEU A 4 -19.77 -23.78 27.82
N LEU A 5 -19.41 -23.56 27.60
CA LEU A 5 -18.97 -23.02 27.00
C LEU A 5 -18.28 -22.44 26.32
N LEU A 6 -17.90 -22.27 26.08
CA LEU A 6 -17.35 -21.75 25.52
C LEU A 6 -16.72 -21.15 24.83
N ALA A 7 -16.47 -21.03 24.67
CA ALA A 7 -15.96 -20.53 24.09
C ALA A 7 -15.40 -19.92 23.32
N CYS A 8 -15.09 -19.65 23.06
CA CYS A 8 -14.64 -19.14 22.33
C CYS A 8 -13.93 -18.50 21.81
N LEU A 9 -13.48 -18.30 21.59
CA LEU A 9 -12.88 -17.78 21.08
C LEU A 9 -12.21 -17.24 20.38
N PRO A 10 -11.89 -17.10 20.19
CA PRO A 10 -11.20 -16.50 19.58
C PRO A 10 -10.71 -15.85 18.80
N LEU A 11 -10.45 -15.79 18.55
CA LEU A 11 -10.07 -15.36 17.91
C LEU A 11 -9.55 -14.65 17.34
N LEU A 12 -9.22 -14.54 17.32
CA LEU A 12 -8.81 -13.99 16.93
C LEU A 12 -8.22 -13.35 16.37
N ALA A 13 -8.16 -13.24 16.43
CA ALA A 13 -7.72 -12.68 15.91
C ALA A 13 -6.77 -12.17 15.44
N ALA A 14 -6.40 -12.09 15.47
CA ALA A 14 -5.41 -11.61 15.07
C ALA A 14 -5.02 -11.30 13.84
N THR A 15 -4.39 -11.00 13.30
CA THR A 15 -4.29 -10.69 12.05
C THR A 15 -3.91 -9.34 11.73
N GLN A 16 -3.82 -8.57 12.62
CA GLN A 16 -3.43 -7.22 12.43
C GLN A 16 -2.03 -7.10 11.92
N GLY A 17 -1.74 -6.09 11.15
CA GLY A 17 -0.45 -5.84 10.58
C GLY A 17 -0.12 -6.68 9.36
N HIS A 18 -1.05 -7.45 8.91
CA HIS A 18 -0.83 -8.30 7.76
C HIS A 18 -1.22 -7.60 6.48
N ALA A 19 -0.57 -7.97 5.38
CA ALA A 19 -0.96 -7.53 4.07
C ALA A 19 -2.38 -8.00 3.76
N ARG A 20 -3.13 -7.19 3.07
CA ARG A 20 -4.49 -7.51 2.64
C ARG A 20 -4.65 -7.18 1.17
N PRO A 21 -5.51 -7.92 0.44
CA PRO A 21 -5.75 -7.62 -0.96
C PRO A 21 -6.54 -6.32 -1.11
N VAL A 22 -6.11 -5.50 -2.05
CA VAL A 22 -6.78 -4.27 -2.40
C VAL A 22 -6.72 -4.06 -3.90
N SER A 23 -7.64 -3.26 -4.41
CA SER A 23 -7.52 -2.74 -5.76
C SER A 23 -6.46 -1.65 -5.78
N CYS A 24 -5.52 -1.70 -6.70
CA CYS A 24 -4.40 -0.80 -6.69
C CYS A 24 -3.89 -0.46 -8.08
N SER A 25 -3.09 0.60 -8.14
CA SER A 25 -2.33 0.93 -9.35
C SER A 25 -1.09 1.72 -9.01
N LEU A 26 -0.08 1.61 -9.85
CA LEU A 26 1.09 2.47 -9.85
C LEU A 26 1.40 2.86 -11.29
N ASP A 27 1.46 4.17 -11.54
CA ASP A 27 1.91 4.73 -12.80
C ASP A 27 3.16 5.56 -12.53
N VAL A 28 4.16 5.42 -13.37
CA VAL A 28 5.40 6.18 -13.30
C VAL A 28 5.74 6.72 -14.67
N ALA A 29 5.93 8.02 -14.76
CA ALA A 29 6.26 8.71 -16.03
C ALA A 29 5.26 8.40 -17.14
N GLY A 30 3.98 8.34 -16.78
CA GLY A 30 2.92 8.09 -17.76
C GLY A 30 2.76 6.63 -18.17
N ARG A 31 3.50 5.72 -17.55
CA ARG A 31 3.43 4.29 -17.86
C ARG A 31 2.89 3.51 -16.68
N ALA A 32 1.96 2.62 -16.95
CA ALA A 32 1.44 1.73 -15.93
C ALA A 32 2.51 0.71 -15.53
N VAL A 33 2.84 0.66 -14.26
CA VAL A 33 3.73 -0.34 -13.70
C VAL A 33 2.92 -1.57 -13.32
N PHE A 34 1.84 -1.36 -12.57
CA PHE A 34 0.89 -2.43 -12.25
C PHE A 34 -0.47 -1.81 -11.96
N ALA A 35 -1.48 -2.63 -12.16
CA ALA A 35 -2.86 -2.33 -11.79
C ALA A 35 -3.59 -3.64 -11.60
N GLY A 36 -4.50 -3.69 -10.66
CA GLY A 36 -5.30 -4.90 -10.46
C GLY A 36 -6.06 -4.93 -9.15
N GLY A 37 -6.75 -6.05 -8.92
CA GLY A 37 -7.59 -6.25 -7.76
C GLY A 37 -6.95 -7.03 -6.64
N ASP A 38 -5.74 -7.54 -6.82
CA ASP A 38 -5.09 -8.43 -5.86
C ASP A 38 -3.70 -7.93 -5.47
N CYS A 39 -3.56 -6.63 -5.30
CA CYS A 39 -2.35 -6.07 -4.73
C CYS A 39 -2.35 -6.27 -3.23
N ASP A 40 -1.18 -6.47 -2.64
CA ASP A 40 -1.06 -6.54 -1.19
C ASP A 40 -0.84 -5.15 -0.62
N PHE A 41 -1.67 -4.77 0.33
CA PHE A 41 -1.53 -3.53 1.09
C PHE A 41 -1.00 -3.87 2.48
N SER A 42 0.13 -3.27 2.84
CA SER A 42 0.76 -3.48 4.13
C SER A 42 1.03 -2.14 4.79
N ALA A 43 0.40 -1.89 5.94
CA ALA A 43 0.62 -0.66 6.68
C ALA A 43 1.98 -0.67 7.36
N HIS A 44 2.62 0.51 7.38
CA HIS A 44 3.87 0.72 8.10
C HIS A 44 3.62 1.69 9.24
N GLY A 45 3.92 1.28 10.43
CA GLY A 45 3.74 2.16 11.56
C GLY A 45 2.28 2.55 11.75
N ARG A 46 2.03 3.75 12.24
CA ARG A 46 0.68 4.20 12.61
C ARG A 46 0.31 5.55 12.05
N ASP A 47 1.08 6.03 11.10
CA ASP A 47 0.90 7.37 10.55
C ASP A 47 0.21 7.37 9.17
N GLY A 48 -0.20 6.20 8.70
CA GLY A 48 -0.82 6.06 7.39
C GLY A 48 0.15 5.67 6.29
N SER A 49 1.43 5.52 6.60
CA SER A 49 2.41 5.02 5.65
C SER A 49 2.10 3.57 5.28
N PHE A 50 2.40 3.21 4.04
CA PHE A 50 2.07 1.86 3.57
C PHE A 50 2.97 1.43 2.42
N GLN A 51 2.93 0.14 2.15
CA GLN A 51 3.52 -0.46 0.96
C GLN A 51 2.43 -1.16 0.16
N LEU A 52 2.45 -0.97 -1.15
CA LEU A 52 1.67 -1.76 -2.09
C LEU A 52 2.62 -2.70 -2.83
N THR A 53 2.25 -3.95 -2.90
CA THR A 53 2.99 -4.94 -3.69
C THR A 53 2.09 -5.41 -4.81
N ALA A 54 2.62 -5.43 -6.02
CA ALA A 54 1.89 -5.86 -7.21
C ALA A 54 1.41 -7.32 -7.06
N PRO A 55 0.35 -7.72 -7.78
CA PRO A 55 -0.17 -9.08 -7.70
C PRO A 55 0.87 -10.17 -7.95
N ARG A 56 1.87 -9.89 -8.80
CA ARG A 56 2.93 -10.86 -9.08
C ARG A 56 4.10 -10.79 -8.11
N GLY A 57 4.10 -9.82 -7.21
CA GLY A 57 5.18 -9.66 -6.25
C GLY A 57 6.46 -9.09 -6.84
N ASP A 58 6.46 -8.65 -8.09
CA ASP A 58 7.65 -8.17 -8.79
C ASP A 58 7.92 -6.68 -8.57
N TYR A 59 6.86 -5.89 -8.41
CA TYR A 59 6.97 -4.47 -8.15
C TYR A 59 6.34 -4.12 -6.81
N PHE A 60 6.91 -3.13 -6.14
CA PHE A 60 6.30 -2.59 -4.94
C PHE A 60 6.64 -1.11 -4.80
N VAL A 61 5.76 -0.39 -4.13
CA VAL A 61 5.91 1.04 -3.88
C VAL A 61 5.63 1.31 -2.41
N GLN A 62 6.42 2.19 -1.83
CA GLN A 62 6.25 2.66 -0.45
C GLN A 62 5.82 4.11 -0.48
N VAL A 63 4.78 4.41 0.30
CA VAL A 63 4.27 5.76 0.49
C VAL A 63 4.46 6.09 1.96
N ASN A 64 5.40 6.96 2.25
CA ASN A 64 5.82 7.28 3.60
C ASN A 64 5.34 8.69 3.97
N MET A 65 4.51 8.78 5.01
CA MET A 65 3.90 10.05 5.40
C MET A 65 4.94 11.02 5.94
N ASP A 66 4.90 12.25 5.44
CA ASP A 66 5.66 13.37 5.99
C ASP A 66 4.75 14.25 6.86
N ALA A 67 3.51 14.44 6.42
CA ALA A 67 2.51 15.27 7.07
C ALA A 67 1.14 14.82 6.57
N PRO A 68 0.03 15.26 7.19
CA PRO A 68 -1.30 14.91 6.68
C PRO A 68 -1.43 15.31 5.21
N GLY A 69 -1.76 14.35 4.37
CA GLY A 69 -1.96 14.56 2.94
C GLY A 69 -0.67 14.72 2.13
N VAL A 70 0.50 14.57 2.75
CA VAL A 70 1.80 14.73 2.09
C VAL A 70 2.68 13.55 2.43
N ALA A 71 3.27 12.94 1.42
CA ALA A 71 4.10 11.76 1.60
C ALA A 71 5.29 11.78 0.64
N LYS A 72 6.23 10.90 0.87
CA LYS A 72 7.29 10.60 -0.09
C LYS A 72 7.10 9.20 -0.62
N GLY A 73 7.25 9.06 -1.92
CA GLY A 73 7.12 7.78 -2.58
C GLY A 73 8.45 7.22 -3.01
N TYR A 74 8.59 5.90 -2.89
CA TYR A 74 9.75 5.15 -3.34
C TYR A 74 9.28 3.83 -3.92
N TRP A 75 9.97 3.34 -4.92
CA TRP A 75 9.62 2.06 -5.52
C TRP A 75 10.88 1.31 -5.93
N ASN A 76 10.73 0.07 -6.33
CA ASN A 76 11.87 -0.78 -6.65
C ASN A 76 12.35 -0.66 -8.09
N GLY A 77 11.77 0.27 -8.86
CA GLY A 77 12.27 0.60 -10.18
C GLY A 77 11.91 -0.40 -11.26
N TRP A 78 12.09 -0.02 -12.51
CA TRP A 78 11.82 -0.88 -13.65
C TRP A 78 12.67 -2.16 -13.63
N GLY A 79 13.82 -2.11 -12.99
CA GLY A 79 14.69 -3.27 -12.82
C GLY A 79 14.23 -4.25 -11.76
N ARG A 80 13.14 -3.96 -11.07
CA ARG A 80 12.56 -4.85 -10.07
C ARG A 80 13.56 -5.22 -8.99
N GLY A 81 14.23 -4.22 -8.44
CA GLY A 81 15.19 -4.43 -7.37
C GLY A 81 14.55 -4.96 -6.10
N SER A 82 15.37 -5.41 -5.18
CA SER A 82 14.91 -5.95 -3.89
C SER A 82 14.57 -4.86 -2.87
N HIS A 83 14.88 -3.61 -3.16
CA HIS A 83 14.63 -2.48 -2.27
C HIS A 83 13.98 -1.33 -3.03
N ALA A 84 13.25 -0.50 -2.30
CA ALA A 84 12.60 0.68 -2.85
C ALA A 84 13.59 1.84 -2.88
N HIS A 85 14.54 1.81 -3.80
CA HIS A 85 15.58 2.81 -3.91
C HIS A 85 15.26 3.94 -4.87
N ASP A 86 14.29 3.77 -5.75
CA ASP A 86 13.95 4.79 -6.74
C ASP A 86 12.97 5.79 -6.13
N ASP A 87 13.38 7.03 -6.09
CA ASP A 87 12.63 8.11 -5.47
C ASP A 87 11.54 8.60 -6.43
N LEU A 88 10.30 8.60 -5.99
CA LEU A 88 9.18 9.17 -6.74
C LEU A 88 8.90 10.62 -6.36
N GLY A 89 9.60 11.14 -5.37
CA GLY A 89 9.41 12.50 -4.90
C GLY A 89 8.27 12.64 -3.92
N THR A 90 7.88 13.89 -3.71
CA THR A 90 6.76 14.22 -2.83
C THR A 90 5.45 13.94 -3.55
N LEU A 91 4.59 13.19 -2.88
CA LEU A 91 3.25 12.88 -3.36
C LEU A 91 2.24 13.59 -2.48
N THR A 92 1.16 14.06 -3.08
CA THR A 92 0.04 14.61 -2.31
C THR A 92 -1.19 13.78 -2.53
N ARG A 93 -2.03 13.72 -1.50
CA ARG A 93 -3.28 12.99 -1.60
C ARG A 93 -4.23 13.73 -2.52
N ASP A 94 -4.82 13.00 -3.46
CA ASP A 94 -5.78 13.56 -4.39
C ASP A 94 -7.08 13.87 -3.66
N ARG A 95 -7.55 15.11 -3.77
CA ARG A 95 -8.80 15.51 -3.11
C ARG A 95 -10.02 14.88 -3.76
N ALA A 96 -9.98 14.70 -5.07
CA ALA A 96 -11.09 14.11 -5.79
C ALA A 96 -11.15 12.60 -5.61
N ASP A 97 -10.00 11.97 -5.35
CA ASP A 97 -9.91 10.53 -5.16
C ASP A 97 -8.91 10.24 -4.03
N PRO A 98 -9.38 10.24 -2.77
CA PRO A 98 -8.48 10.11 -1.62
C PRO A 98 -7.72 8.79 -1.53
N ALA A 99 -8.08 7.81 -2.35
CA ALA A 99 -7.33 6.56 -2.43
C ALA A 99 -6.01 6.73 -3.19
N CYS A 100 -5.79 7.89 -3.81
CA CYS A 100 -4.65 8.12 -4.70
C CYS A 100 -3.72 9.19 -4.16
N TRP A 101 -2.44 8.96 -4.40
CA TRP A 101 -1.34 9.87 -4.10
C TRP A 101 -0.59 10.14 -5.38
N SER A 102 -0.28 11.39 -5.68
CA SER A 102 0.33 11.69 -6.96
C SER A 102 1.18 12.95 -6.96
N ASN A 103 1.97 13.07 -8.01
CA ASN A 103 2.67 14.27 -8.43
C ASN A 103 2.73 14.23 -9.97
N ASP A 104 3.58 15.08 -10.56
CA ASP A 104 3.71 15.12 -12.01
C ASP A 104 4.30 13.84 -12.61
N ALA A 105 5.02 13.07 -11.81
CA ALA A 105 5.75 11.91 -12.30
C ALA A 105 5.10 10.58 -11.95
N ALA A 106 4.31 10.51 -10.89
CA ALA A 106 3.82 9.24 -10.39
C ALA A 106 2.41 9.34 -9.82
N ARG A 107 1.69 8.23 -9.84
CA ARG A 107 0.38 8.12 -9.22
C ARG A 107 0.24 6.72 -8.60
N VAL A 108 -0.10 6.70 -7.33
CA VAL A 108 -0.27 5.48 -6.53
C VAL A 108 -1.67 5.47 -5.97
N CYS A 109 -2.44 4.44 -6.26
CA CYS A 109 -3.80 4.30 -5.74
C CYS A 109 -3.97 2.97 -5.02
N ALA A 110 -4.68 3.01 -3.89
CA ALA A 110 -5.03 1.81 -3.12
C ALA A 110 -6.46 1.95 -2.59
N ARG A 111 -7.36 1.02 -2.94
CA ARG A 111 -8.78 1.09 -2.59
C ARG A 111 -9.21 -0.05 -1.71
#